data_c4c9b35d03646308440e33ae1c08ed6e
#
_entry.id   c4c9b35d03646308440e33ae1c08ed6e
#
_cell.length_a   1.000
_cell.length_b   1.000
_cell.length_c   1.000
_cell.angle_alpha   90.00
_cell.angle_beta   90.00
_cell.angle_gamma   90.00
#
_symmetry.space_group_name_H-M   'P 1'
#
loop_
_entity.id
_entity.type
_entity.pdbx_description
1 polymer ?
#
loop_
_entity_poly.entity_id
_entity_poly.type
_entity_poly.pdbx_seq_one_letter_code
_entity_poly.pdbx_strand_id
1 'polypeptide(L)'
;LVTRFLPFSLPYRVVLSGVIGGKVTGSEIENMANALALLLVRLHLLGFWWGDCSLSNTLFRRDADGYAAYLVDAETGEFQDRLSNGQREHDLQIAHFNVAAELEDITLSETIFPGLDPVRASDGLLRRYRRLWSALTEPQSLDASDRHAVERAMRSVQDLGFAVEEVEVTFDGEGHRLNFRPKVVAPDYHKVRLQELMGLSTEEIQAKRILASFDRYYQRIKEPRPAIAEVAPIWLDEVFNRVINQIPTTLRGRVEDAQVFHEVLEHRWYLGEKAGGDVGLDFATADYIKSILPYRMDAGSTNSTSTPPQSLG
;
A
#
# COMPACT_ATOMS: atom_id res chain seq x y z
N LEU A 1 20.09 19.19 -4.19
CA LEU A 1 18.75 18.57 -4.17
C LEU A 1 18.29 18.47 -2.72
N VAL A 2 17.08 18.91 -2.41
CA VAL A 2 16.47 18.75 -1.08
C VAL A 2 15.30 17.79 -1.26
N THR A 3 15.32 16.66 -0.57
CA THR A 3 14.25 15.66 -0.59
C THR A 3 13.49 15.67 0.74
N ARG A 4 12.21 15.28 0.70
CA ARG A 4 11.41 15.15 1.91
C ARG A 4 11.80 13.85 2.64
N PHE A 5 12.07 13.95 3.94
CA PHE A 5 12.24 12.76 4.78
C PHE A 5 10.93 11.94 4.82
N LEU A 6 11.05 10.65 4.64
CA LEU A 6 9.93 9.68 4.72
C LEU A 6 10.00 8.96 6.07
N PRO A 7 9.23 9.38 7.08
CA PRO A 7 9.20 8.68 8.36
C PRO A 7 8.62 7.27 8.19
N PHE A 8 9.04 6.34 9.04
CA PHE A 8 8.59 4.94 9.07
C PHE A 8 8.89 4.14 7.79
N SER A 9 9.77 4.62 6.92
CA SER A 9 10.21 3.86 5.74
C SER A 9 11.47 3.06 6.03
N LEU A 10 11.58 1.88 5.43
CA LEU A 10 12.67 0.94 5.64
C LEU A 10 13.24 0.46 4.30
N PRO A 11 14.57 0.26 4.20
CA PRO A 11 15.18 -0.47 3.09
C PRO A 11 14.72 -1.93 3.07
N TYR A 12 14.69 -2.54 1.89
CA TYR A 12 14.24 -3.92 1.71
C TYR A 12 15.01 -4.93 2.58
N ARG A 13 16.32 -4.75 2.79
CA ARG A 13 17.12 -5.64 3.65
C ARG A 13 16.62 -5.63 5.09
N VAL A 14 16.22 -4.47 5.62
CA VAL A 14 15.66 -4.36 6.97
C VAL A 14 14.29 -5.02 7.05
N VAL A 15 13.45 -4.87 6.01
CA VAL A 15 12.16 -5.56 5.94
C VAL A 15 12.36 -7.07 5.92
N LEU A 16 13.30 -7.57 5.12
CA LEU A 16 13.55 -8.99 4.94
C LEU A 16 14.43 -9.63 6.02
N SER A 17 15.23 -8.86 6.76
CA SER A 17 16.08 -9.41 7.84
C SER A 17 15.26 -9.97 9.03
N GLY A 18 13.94 -9.89 8.97
CA GLY A 18 13.07 -10.49 9.97
C GLY A 18 13.22 -9.90 11.38
N VAL A 19 13.90 -8.77 11.50
CA VAL A 19 14.14 -8.06 12.77
C VAL A 19 12.80 -7.68 13.42
N ILE A 20 11.71 -7.76 12.69
CA ILE A 20 10.36 -7.52 13.18
C ILE A 20 9.79 -8.84 13.70
N GLY A 21 10.34 -9.33 14.82
CA GLY A 21 9.65 -10.24 15.76
C GLY A 21 9.17 -11.58 15.22
N GLY A 22 9.83 -12.20 14.25
CA GLY A 22 9.41 -13.50 13.76
C GLY A 22 9.80 -13.76 12.32
N LYS A 23 9.71 -14.99 11.91
CA LYS A 23 10.07 -15.49 10.58
C LYS A 23 9.44 -14.62 9.49
N VAL A 24 10.27 -14.00 8.62
CA VAL A 24 9.80 -13.45 7.37
C VAL A 24 9.13 -14.58 6.59
N THR A 25 7.93 -14.34 6.16
CA THR A 25 7.14 -15.33 5.42
C THR A 25 7.25 -15.03 3.92
N GLY A 26 6.96 -16.00 3.06
CA GLY A 26 6.85 -15.77 1.62
C GLY A 26 5.87 -14.64 1.27
N SER A 27 4.88 -14.38 2.13
CA SER A 27 3.93 -13.28 1.97
C SER A 27 4.57 -11.89 2.07
N GLU A 28 5.64 -11.71 2.87
CA GLU A 28 6.33 -10.41 2.95
C GLU A 28 7.02 -10.06 1.63
N ILE A 29 7.63 -11.04 0.98
CA ILE A 29 8.26 -10.87 -0.34
C ILE A 29 7.22 -10.56 -1.40
N GLU A 30 6.08 -11.28 -1.37
CA GLU A 30 4.97 -11.01 -2.27
C GLU A 30 4.39 -9.60 -2.06
N ASN A 31 4.26 -9.14 -0.82
CA ASN A 31 3.79 -7.80 -0.49
C ASN A 31 4.75 -6.72 -0.98
N MET A 32 6.06 -6.93 -0.85
CA MET A 32 7.08 -6.02 -1.40
C MET A 32 7.04 -6.00 -2.93
N ALA A 33 6.97 -7.16 -3.58
CA ALA A 33 6.84 -7.25 -5.03
C ALA A 33 5.55 -6.58 -5.55
N ASN A 34 4.44 -6.72 -4.81
CA ASN A 34 3.19 -6.03 -5.12
C ASN A 34 3.33 -4.52 -5.01
N ALA A 35 4.00 -4.02 -3.96
CA ALA A 35 4.23 -2.59 -3.75
C ALA A 35 5.13 -2.00 -4.85
N LEU A 36 6.20 -2.70 -5.22
CA LEU A 36 7.10 -2.28 -6.31
C LEU A 36 6.39 -2.31 -7.67
N ALA A 37 5.57 -3.34 -7.95
CA ALA A 37 4.77 -3.39 -9.17
C ALA A 37 3.80 -2.21 -9.27
N LEU A 38 3.16 -1.84 -8.16
CA LEU A 38 2.26 -0.69 -8.10
C LEU A 38 3.02 0.63 -8.29
N LEU A 39 4.20 0.78 -7.70
CA LEU A 39 5.08 1.95 -7.91
C LEU A 39 5.43 2.09 -9.40
N LEU A 40 5.90 1.01 -10.06
CA LEU A 40 6.21 1.03 -11.48
C LEU A 40 5.02 1.41 -12.35
N VAL A 41 3.82 0.87 -12.05
CA VAL A 41 2.60 1.26 -12.78
C VAL A 41 2.32 2.76 -12.64
N ARG A 42 2.45 3.31 -11.43
CA ARG A 42 2.25 4.74 -11.16
C ARG A 42 3.26 5.61 -11.92
N LEU A 43 4.54 5.25 -11.89
CA LEU A 43 5.59 5.96 -12.60
C LEU A 43 5.35 5.94 -14.13
N HIS A 44 5.03 4.77 -14.68
CA HIS A 44 4.77 4.62 -16.11
C HIS A 44 3.51 5.34 -16.60
N LEU A 45 2.44 5.41 -15.77
CA LEU A 45 1.25 6.20 -16.07
C LEU A 45 1.54 7.70 -16.09
N LEU A 46 2.51 8.17 -15.28
CA LEU A 46 2.99 9.55 -15.26
C LEU A 46 4.00 9.86 -16.35
N GLY A 47 4.36 8.89 -17.21
CA GLY A 47 5.37 9.06 -18.23
C GLY A 47 6.82 9.02 -17.73
N PHE A 48 7.04 8.53 -16.49
CA PHE A 48 8.38 8.42 -15.92
C PHE A 48 8.99 7.05 -16.23
N TRP A 49 10.08 7.07 -17.00
CA TRP A 49 10.95 5.91 -17.23
C TRP A 49 12.05 5.91 -16.18
N TRP A 50 12.18 4.81 -15.43
CA TRP A 50 13.10 4.79 -14.29
C TRP A 50 14.54 4.43 -14.69
N GLY A 51 14.71 3.40 -15.54
CA GLY A 51 16.02 3.00 -16.06
C GLY A 51 16.90 2.21 -15.10
N ASP A 52 16.63 2.20 -13.77
CA ASP A 52 17.38 1.44 -12.75
C ASP A 52 16.48 0.94 -11.63
N CYS A 53 15.40 0.27 -12.00
CA CYS A 53 14.43 -0.26 -11.04
C CYS A 53 15.04 -1.40 -10.22
N SER A 54 15.11 -1.22 -8.87
CA SER A 54 15.65 -2.19 -7.93
C SER A 54 15.02 -2.06 -6.55
N LEU A 55 15.19 -3.05 -5.69
CA LEU A 55 14.79 -2.97 -4.27
C LEU A 55 15.70 -2.00 -3.50
N SER A 56 16.99 -1.89 -3.88
CA SER A 56 17.95 -0.98 -3.27
C SER A 56 17.58 0.49 -3.50
N ASN A 57 16.99 0.81 -4.65
CA ASN A 57 16.53 2.15 -5.01
C ASN A 57 15.08 2.41 -4.56
N THR A 58 14.58 1.57 -3.63
CA THR A 58 13.21 1.65 -3.12
C THR A 58 13.20 1.63 -1.60
N LEU A 59 12.43 2.52 -0.98
CA LEU A 59 12.05 2.41 0.43
C LEU A 59 10.63 1.88 0.55
N PHE A 60 10.42 1.08 1.58
CA PHE A 60 9.12 0.46 1.88
C PHE A 60 8.58 1.02 3.20
N ARG A 61 7.33 1.41 3.19
CA ARG A 61 6.59 1.84 4.37
C ARG A 61 5.43 0.90 4.60
N ARG A 62 5.19 0.51 5.85
CA ARG A 62 4.05 -0.35 6.17
C ARG A 62 2.75 0.34 5.75
N ASP A 63 1.89 -0.38 5.05
CA ASP A 63 0.58 0.07 4.59
C ASP A 63 -0.45 -1.04 4.86
N ALA A 64 -1.05 -0.99 6.03
CA ALA A 64 -1.93 -2.04 6.54
C ALA A 64 -1.25 -3.43 6.53
N ASP A 65 -1.78 -4.38 5.79
CA ASP A 65 -1.26 -5.74 5.62
C ASP A 65 -0.20 -5.87 4.50
N GLY A 66 0.13 -4.74 3.86
CA GLY A 66 1.13 -4.67 2.78
C GLY A 66 2.17 -3.57 2.98
N TYR A 67 2.67 -3.07 1.86
CA TYR A 67 3.65 -1.97 1.81
C TYR A 67 3.26 -0.93 0.76
N ALA A 68 3.61 0.33 1.03
CA ALA A 68 3.80 1.37 0.04
C ALA A 68 5.29 1.42 -0.34
N ALA A 69 5.59 1.54 -1.64
CA ALA A 69 6.94 1.65 -2.16
C ALA A 69 7.22 3.06 -2.65
N TYR A 70 8.42 3.55 -2.37
CA TYR A 70 8.88 4.89 -2.72
C TYR A 70 10.22 4.83 -3.44
N LEU A 71 10.29 5.47 -4.60
CA LEU A 71 11.54 5.68 -5.33
C LEU A 71 12.42 6.67 -4.57
N VAL A 72 13.68 6.30 -4.30
CA VAL A 72 14.63 7.18 -3.58
C VAL A 72 15.82 7.61 -4.42
N ASP A 73 16.12 6.89 -5.49
CA ASP A 73 17.14 7.26 -6.47
C ASP A 73 16.51 7.37 -7.86
N ALA A 74 16.39 8.60 -8.35
CA ALA A 74 15.76 8.93 -9.62
C ALA A 74 16.75 9.52 -10.62
N GLU A 75 18.06 9.44 -10.39
CA GLU A 75 19.07 10.11 -11.22
C GLU A 75 19.16 9.52 -12.65
N THR A 76 18.79 8.26 -12.81
CA THR A 76 18.70 7.59 -14.13
C THR A 76 17.37 7.79 -14.82
N GLY A 77 16.38 8.36 -14.12
CA GLY A 77 15.01 8.45 -14.61
C GLY A 77 14.75 9.66 -15.50
N GLU A 78 13.84 9.50 -16.44
CA GLU A 78 13.43 10.53 -17.37
C GLU A 78 11.91 10.64 -17.48
N PHE A 79 11.40 11.90 -17.52
CA PHE A 79 10.00 12.17 -17.84
C PHE A 79 9.79 12.30 -19.34
N GLN A 80 8.73 11.70 -19.83
CA GLN A 80 8.27 11.77 -21.21
C GLN A 80 6.75 12.00 -21.22
N ASP A 81 6.21 12.57 -22.28
CA ASP A 81 4.76 12.76 -22.42
C ASP A 81 4.00 11.43 -22.32
N ARG A 82 4.58 10.37 -22.88
CA ARG A 82 4.07 9.01 -22.84
C ARG A 82 5.17 8.00 -23.08
N LEU A 83 5.25 6.98 -22.24
CA LEU A 83 6.16 5.86 -22.45
C LEU A 83 5.67 4.92 -23.56
N SER A 84 6.58 4.51 -24.42
CA SER A 84 6.35 3.42 -25.36
C SER A 84 6.29 2.07 -24.64
N ASN A 85 5.72 1.07 -25.31
CA ASN A 85 5.71 -0.30 -24.79
C ASN A 85 7.15 -0.82 -24.60
N GLY A 86 8.08 -0.47 -25.48
CA GLY A 86 9.49 -0.86 -25.40
C GLY A 86 10.19 -0.31 -24.16
N GLN A 87 9.97 0.97 -23.84
CA GLN A 87 10.54 1.58 -22.63
C GLN A 87 10.00 0.94 -21.34
N ARG A 88 8.69 0.70 -21.27
CA ARG A 88 8.10 0.01 -20.13
C ARG A 88 8.62 -1.43 -19.98
N GLU A 89 8.74 -2.17 -21.08
CA GLU A 89 9.28 -3.52 -21.05
C GLU A 89 10.77 -3.53 -20.66
N HIS A 90 11.53 -2.51 -21.06
CA HIS A 90 12.92 -2.35 -20.62
C HIS A 90 13.03 -2.17 -19.10
N ASP A 91 12.23 -1.28 -18.49
CA ASP A 91 12.19 -1.13 -17.04
C ASP A 91 11.78 -2.44 -16.34
N LEU A 92 10.84 -3.18 -16.91
CA LEU A 92 10.43 -4.48 -16.37
C LEU A 92 11.56 -5.52 -16.44
N GLN A 93 12.36 -5.53 -17.49
CA GLN A 93 13.52 -6.42 -17.60
C GLN A 93 14.59 -6.08 -16.57
N ILE A 94 14.87 -4.78 -16.38
CA ILE A 94 15.79 -4.30 -15.34
C ILE A 94 15.27 -4.69 -13.95
N ALA A 95 14.00 -4.42 -13.67
CA ALA A 95 13.38 -4.79 -12.41
C ALA A 95 13.45 -6.31 -12.13
N HIS A 96 13.18 -7.13 -13.15
CA HIS A 96 13.27 -8.59 -13.05
C HIS A 96 14.68 -9.05 -12.67
N PHE A 97 15.68 -8.54 -13.39
CA PHE A 97 17.08 -8.90 -13.15
C PHE A 97 17.57 -8.43 -11.78
N ASN A 98 17.38 -7.15 -11.46
CA ASN A 98 17.87 -6.56 -10.22
C ASN A 98 17.20 -7.19 -8.98
N VAL A 99 15.87 -7.33 -9.00
CA VAL A 99 15.13 -7.94 -7.88
C VAL A 99 15.55 -9.40 -7.66
N ALA A 100 15.73 -10.20 -8.73
CA ALA A 100 16.20 -11.57 -8.60
C ALA A 100 17.60 -11.62 -8.00
N ALA A 101 18.53 -10.79 -8.48
CA ALA A 101 19.91 -10.72 -7.98
C ALA A 101 19.99 -10.26 -6.52
N GLU A 102 19.23 -9.25 -6.14
CA GLU A 102 19.19 -8.73 -4.77
C GLU A 102 18.57 -9.72 -3.78
N LEU A 103 17.56 -10.49 -4.19
CA LEU A 103 16.99 -11.56 -3.38
C LEU A 103 17.95 -12.76 -3.27
N GLU A 104 18.69 -13.10 -4.34
CA GLU A 104 19.73 -14.13 -4.31
C GLU A 104 20.84 -13.75 -3.32
N ASP A 105 21.32 -12.50 -3.36
CA ASP A 105 22.36 -12.02 -2.43
C ASP A 105 21.93 -12.16 -0.96
N ILE A 106 20.65 -11.88 -0.64
CA ILE A 106 20.12 -12.09 0.71
C ILE A 106 20.08 -13.57 1.06
N THR A 107 19.63 -14.45 0.15
CA THR A 107 19.55 -15.89 0.42
C THR A 107 20.91 -16.52 0.63
N LEU A 108 21.95 -16.01 -0.03
CA LEU A 108 23.33 -16.45 0.13
C LEU A 108 23.98 -15.92 1.40
N SER A 109 23.65 -14.68 1.80
CA SER A 109 24.26 -14.03 2.97
C SER A 109 23.59 -14.41 4.29
N GLU A 110 22.32 -14.75 4.28
CA GLU A 110 21.55 -15.05 5.47
C GLU A 110 20.71 -16.31 5.26
N THR A 111 20.80 -17.27 6.16
CA THR A 111 20.01 -18.55 6.12
C THR A 111 18.51 -18.30 6.43
N ILE A 112 17.95 -17.20 5.92
CA ILE A 112 16.67 -16.65 6.40
C ILE A 112 15.47 -17.30 5.72
N PHE A 113 15.62 -17.82 4.50
CA PHE A 113 14.50 -18.33 3.70
C PHE A 113 14.75 -19.69 3.04
N PRO A 114 14.62 -20.81 3.78
CA PRO A 114 14.62 -22.10 3.13
C PRO A 114 13.44 -22.17 2.13
N GLY A 115 13.74 -22.21 0.84
CA GLY A 115 12.76 -22.38 -0.23
C GLY A 115 12.31 -21.10 -0.95
N LEU A 116 12.94 -19.95 -0.72
CA LEU A 116 12.78 -18.80 -1.57
C LEU A 116 13.42 -19.08 -2.94
N ASP A 117 12.66 -18.90 -3.99
CA ASP A 117 13.13 -18.85 -5.37
C ASP A 117 13.12 -17.39 -5.84
N PRO A 118 14.29 -16.72 -5.93
CA PRO A 118 14.40 -15.31 -6.31
C PRO A 118 13.85 -15.01 -7.70
N VAL A 119 14.04 -15.92 -8.65
CA VAL A 119 13.54 -15.78 -10.01
C VAL A 119 12.01 -15.84 -10.02
N ARG A 120 11.43 -16.81 -9.30
CA ARG A 120 9.97 -16.94 -9.18
C ARG A 120 9.35 -15.72 -8.49
N ALA A 121 10.03 -15.15 -7.51
CA ALA A 121 9.57 -13.92 -6.83
C ALA A 121 9.57 -12.73 -7.80
N SER A 122 10.63 -12.54 -8.58
CA SER A 122 10.71 -11.47 -9.59
C SER A 122 9.73 -11.69 -10.75
N ASP A 123 9.46 -12.92 -11.16
CA ASP A 123 8.37 -13.24 -12.09
C ASP A 123 6.99 -12.84 -11.52
N GLY A 124 6.82 -12.97 -10.20
CA GLY A 124 5.62 -12.53 -9.49
C GLY A 124 5.37 -11.03 -9.66
N LEU A 125 6.41 -10.21 -9.52
CA LEU A 125 6.38 -8.77 -9.77
C LEU A 125 5.91 -8.45 -11.19
N LEU A 126 6.51 -9.10 -12.21
CA LEU A 126 6.13 -8.86 -13.61
C LEU A 126 4.67 -9.24 -13.89
N ARG A 127 4.21 -10.40 -13.37
CA ARG A 127 2.80 -10.81 -13.51
C ARG A 127 1.86 -9.80 -12.85
N ARG A 128 2.22 -9.28 -11.68
CA ARG A 128 1.43 -8.27 -10.97
C ARG A 128 1.38 -6.95 -11.73
N TYR A 129 2.52 -6.47 -12.22
CA TYR A 129 2.59 -5.25 -13.05
C TYR A 129 1.67 -5.38 -14.28
N ARG A 130 1.82 -6.45 -15.07
CA ARG A 130 1.04 -6.64 -16.30
C ARG A 130 -0.46 -6.70 -16.02
N ARG A 131 -0.87 -7.37 -14.94
CA ARG A 131 -2.29 -7.41 -14.52
C ARG A 131 -2.82 -6.03 -14.16
N LEU A 132 -2.06 -5.26 -13.38
CA LEU A 132 -2.45 -3.90 -13.00
C LEU A 132 -2.50 -2.98 -14.23
N TRP A 133 -1.48 -3.04 -15.07
CA TRP A 133 -1.42 -2.25 -16.29
C TRP A 133 -2.61 -2.51 -17.22
N SER A 134 -2.90 -3.77 -17.49
CA SER A 134 -4.05 -4.17 -18.30
C SER A 134 -5.37 -3.68 -17.68
N ALA A 135 -5.57 -3.87 -16.39
CA ALA A 135 -6.78 -3.43 -15.70
C ALA A 135 -7.01 -1.90 -15.76
N LEU A 136 -5.92 -1.12 -15.82
CA LEU A 136 -5.96 0.34 -15.80
C LEU A 136 -5.96 0.99 -17.18
N THR A 137 -5.49 0.29 -18.21
CA THR A 137 -5.25 0.92 -19.54
C THR A 137 -5.96 0.24 -20.70
N GLU A 138 -6.37 -1.03 -20.55
CA GLU A 138 -7.01 -1.77 -21.62
C GLU A 138 -8.54 -1.66 -21.55
N PRO A 139 -9.22 -1.65 -22.71
CA PRO A 139 -10.68 -1.68 -22.75
C PRO A 139 -11.21 -2.99 -22.16
N GLN A 140 -12.19 -2.88 -21.26
CA GLN A 140 -12.92 -4.03 -20.71
C GLN A 140 -14.25 -4.18 -21.44
N SER A 141 -14.57 -5.38 -21.92
CA SER A 141 -15.84 -5.66 -22.55
C SER A 141 -16.88 -6.06 -21.50
N LEU A 142 -17.89 -5.25 -21.32
CA LEU A 142 -18.97 -5.43 -20.36
C LEU A 142 -20.28 -5.80 -21.07
N ASP A 143 -21.19 -6.47 -20.37
CA ASP A 143 -22.54 -6.75 -20.87
C ASP A 143 -23.38 -5.46 -20.80
N ALA A 144 -23.90 -4.99 -21.93
CA ALA A 144 -24.70 -3.76 -22.01
C ALA A 144 -26.04 -3.89 -21.28
N SER A 145 -26.55 -5.11 -21.08
CA SER A 145 -27.79 -5.36 -20.32
C SER A 145 -27.60 -5.22 -18.79
N ASP A 146 -26.36 -5.28 -18.30
CA ASP A 146 -26.04 -5.14 -16.90
C ASP A 146 -25.90 -3.67 -16.49
N ARG A 147 -26.94 -3.10 -15.91
CA ARG A 147 -27.01 -1.68 -15.50
C ARG A 147 -25.92 -1.25 -14.53
N HIS A 148 -25.32 -2.18 -13.80
CA HIS A 148 -24.28 -1.91 -12.81
C HIS A 148 -22.87 -2.30 -13.27
N ALA A 149 -22.70 -2.76 -14.50
CA ALA A 149 -21.42 -3.22 -15.01
C ALA A 149 -20.35 -2.11 -14.97
N VAL A 150 -20.68 -0.91 -15.42
CA VAL A 150 -19.79 0.27 -15.42
C VAL A 150 -19.42 0.67 -13.98
N GLU A 151 -20.40 0.73 -13.07
CA GLU A 151 -20.13 1.07 -11.67
C GLU A 151 -19.19 0.07 -10.99
N ARG A 152 -19.38 -1.23 -11.27
CA ARG A 152 -18.48 -2.26 -10.74
C ARG A 152 -17.08 -2.14 -11.32
N ALA A 153 -16.95 -1.86 -12.60
CA ALA A 153 -15.67 -1.65 -13.27
C ALA A 153 -14.94 -0.41 -12.70
N MET A 154 -15.66 0.71 -12.50
CA MET A 154 -15.11 1.90 -11.85
C MET A 154 -14.65 1.62 -10.42
N ARG A 155 -15.48 0.94 -9.60
CA ARG A 155 -15.10 0.55 -8.23
C ARG A 155 -13.86 -0.35 -8.23
N SER A 156 -13.75 -1.27 -9.19
CA SER A 156 -12.57 -2.14 -9.32
C SER A 156 -11.28 -1.34 -9.52
N VAL A 157 -11.30 -0.27 -10.33
CA VAL A 157 -10.15 0.64 -10.52
C VAL A 157 -9.87 1.46 -9.27
N GLN A 158 -10.90 2.01 -8.63
CA GLN A 158 -10.76 2.74 -7.36
C GLN A 158 -10.21 1.83 -6.25
N ASP A 159 -10.63 0.58 -6.21
CA ASP A 159 -10.11 -0.43 -5.27
C ASP A 159 -8.62 -0.73 -5.43
N LEU A 160 -8.06 -0.45 -6.62
CA LEU A 160 -6.61 -0.48 -6.87
C LEU A 160 -5.89 0.81 -6.43
N GLY A 161 -6.63 1.81 -5.93
CA GLY A 161 -6.09 3.08 -5.46
C GLY A 161 -5.96 4.17 -6.52
N PHE A 162 -6.73 4.07 -7.63
CA PHE A 162 -6.67 5.05 -8.72
C PHE A 162 -7.99 5.79 -8.88
N ALA A 163 -7.90 7.11 -9.08
CA ALA A 163 -9.06 7.93 -9.46
C ALA A 163 -9.40 7.73 -10.93
N VAL A 164 -10.69 7.63 -11.22
CA VAL A 164 -11.23 7.58 -12.59
C VAL A 164 -12.01 8.88 -12.82
N GLU A 165 -11.49 9.77 -13.66
CA GLU A 165 -12.17 11.03 -13.99
C GLU A 165 -13.11 10.89 -15.17
N GLU A 166 -12.70 10.13 -16.18
CA GLU A 166 -13.47 9.94 -17.41
C GLU A 166 -13.55 8.45 -17.75
N VAL A 167 -14.64 8.08 -18.38
CA VAL A 167 -14.86 6.75 -18.90
C VAL A 167 -15.22 6.87 -20.39
N GLU A 168 -14.41 6.24 -21.22
CA GLU A 168 -14.80 6.03 -22.61
C GLU A 168 -15.71 4.80 -22.69
N VAL A 169 -16.94 5.03 -23.12
CA VAL A 169 -17.92 3.96 -23.31
C VAL A 169 -18.29 3.90 -24.79
N THR A 170 -18.00 2.79 -25.43
CA THR A 170 -18.39 2.54 -26.82
C THR A 170 -19.16 1.23 -26.89
N PHE A 171 -20.20 1.18 -27.73
CA PHE A 171 -20.95 -0.05 -27.98
C PHE A 171 -20.35 -0.82 -29.15
N ASP A 172 -20.44 -2.13 -29.12
CA ASP A 172 -20.18 -2.94 -30.31
C ASP A 172 -21.25 -2.68 -31.40
N GLY A 173 -20.97 -3.16 -32.61
CA GLY A 173 -21.86 -2.92 -33.76
C GLY A 173 -23.26 -3.50 -33.61
N GLU A 174 -23.50 -4.39 -32.68
CA GLU A 174 -24.76 -5.02 -32.36
C GLU A 174 -25.44 -4.49 -31.09
N GLY A 175 -24.72 -3.62 -30.32
CA GLY A 175 -25.23 -2.99 -29.10
C GLY A 175 -25.35 -3.91 -27.89
N HIS A 176 -24.82 -5.14 -27.95
CA HIS A 176 -24.90 -6.10 -26.86
C HIS A 176 -23.74 -5.98 -25.87
N ARG A 177 -22.61 -5.46 -26.30
CA ARG A 177 -21.44 -5.27 -25.46
C ARG A 177 -21.02 -3.81 -25.40
N LEU A 178 -20.55 -3.43 -24.23
CA LEU A 178 -20.09 -2.10 -23.90
C LEU A 178 -18.58 -2.20 -23.64
N ASN A 179 -17.78 -1.47 -24.41
CA ASN A 179 -16.36 -1.34 -24.14
C ASN A 179 -16.14 -0.20 -23.15
N PHE A 180 -15.68 -0.55 -21.97
CA PHE A 180 -15.37 0.34 -20.89
C PHE A 180 -13.86 0.56 -20.85
N ARG A 181 -13.40 1.81 -20.97
CA ARG A 181 -12.02 2.19 -20.81
C ARG A 181 -11.91 3.28 -19.74
N PRO A 182 -11.34 3.01 -18.56
CA PRO A 182 -11.12 4.05 -17.58
C PRO A 182 -10.00 4.98 -18.04
N LYS A 183 -10.20 6.29 -17.97
CA LYS A 183 -9.12 7.26 -18.02
C LYS A 183 -8.63 7.48 -16.60
N VAL A 184 -7.56 6.82 -16.24
CA VAL A 184 -6.94 6.92 -14.91
C VAL A 184 -6.17 8.22 -14.83
N VAL A 185 -6.52 9.08 -13.88
CA VAL A 185 -5.97 10.44 -13.80
C VAL A 185 -4.99 10.59 -12.66
N ALA A 186 -5.21 9.97 -11.51
CA ALA A 186 -4.31 10.10 -10.38
C ALA A 186 -4.27 8.83 -9.52
N PRO A 187 -3.09 8.44 -9.04
CA PRO A 187 -2.96 7.50 -7.94
C PRO A 187 -3.45 8.14 -6.63
N ASP A 188 -3.53 7.32 -5.56
CA ASP A 188 -3.84 7.79 -4.20
C ASP A 188 -5.30 8.24 -3.96
N TYR A 189 -6.25 7.60 -4.64
CA TYR A 189 -7.67 7.92 -4.53
C TYR A 189 -8.20 7.93 -3.08
N HIS A 190 -7.89 6.88 -2.29
CA HIS A 190 -8.36 6.80 -0.91
C HIS A 190 -7.62 7.75 0.02
N LYS A 191 -6.33 7.98 -0.21
CA LYS A 191 -5.52 8.96 0.55
C LYS A 191 -6.08 10.37 0.41
N VAL A 192 -6.33 10.80 -0.82
CA VAL A 192 -6.90 12.12 -1.12
C VAL A 192 -8.27 12.26 -0.45
N ARG A 193 -9.16 11.27 -0.65
CA ARG A 193 -10.50 11.29 -0.06
C ARG A 193 -10.47 11.33 1.47
N LEU A 194 -9.58 10.56 2.11
CA LEU A 194 -9.43 10.56 3.57
C LEU A 194 -8.88 11.88 4.09
N GLN A 195 -7.88 12.44 3.40
CA GLN A 195 -7.31 13.75 3.73
C GLN A 195 -8.35 14.87 3.64
N GLU A 196 -9.17 14.88 2.58
CA GLU A 196 -10.24 15.87 2.42
C GLU A 196 -11.34 15.73 3.47
N LEU A 197 -11.69 14.50 3.84
CA LEU A 197 -12.81 14.23 4.74
C LEU A 197 -12.43 14.38 6.22
N MET A 198 -11.22 14.00 6.62
CA MET A 198 -10.79 13.86 8.02
C MET A 198 -9.45 14.54 8.34
N GLY A 199 -8.73 15.06 7.35
CA GLY A 199 -7.40 15.67 7.56
C GLY A 199 -6.30 14.65 7.87
N LEU A 200 -6.54 13.34 7.74
CA LEU A 200 -5.57 12.31 8.03
C LEU A 200 -4.66 12.05 6.82
N SER A 201 -3.34 12.03 7.07
CA SER A 201 -2.34 11.65 6.09
C SER A 201 -1.88 10.22 6.38
N THR A 202 -2.14 9.31 5.44
CA THR A 202 -1.90 7.86 5.58
C THR A 202 -1.39 7.27 4.27
N GLU A 203 -1.14 5.97 4.25
CA GLU A 203 -0.92 5.23 3.02
C GLU A 203 -2.25 4.77 2.39
N GLU A 204 -2.21 4.27 1.15
CA GLU A 204 -3.42 4.04 0.34
C GLU A 204 -4.31 2.91 0.91
N ILE A 205 -3.70 1.79 1.33
CA ILE A 205 -4.48 0.67 1.89
C ILE A 205 -4.99 1.04 3.28
N GLN A 206 -4.20 1.74 4.10
CA GLN A 206 -4.64 2.30 5.38
C GLN A 206 -5.83 3.23 5.19
N ALA A 207 -5.74 4.18 4.22
CA ALA A 207 -6.84 5.08 3.91
C ALA A 207 -8.11 4.33 3.52
N LYS A 208 -8.00 3.34 2.63
CA LYS A 208 -9.11 2.46 2.24
C LYS A 208 -9.76 1.78 3.45
N ARG A 209 -8.95 1.22 4.37
CA ARG A 209 -9.43 0.53 5.57
C ARG A 209 -10.11 1.48 6.55
N ILE A 210 -9.55 2.68 6.75
CA ILE A 210 -10.12 3.72 7.61
C ILE A 210 -11.46 4.19 7.04
N LEU A 211 -11.53 4.50 5.76
CA LEU A 211 -12.78 4.87 5.08
C LEU A 211 -13.84 3.77 5.18
N ALA A 212 -13.47 2.50 4.98
CA ALA A 212 -14.39 1.38 5.14
C ALA A 212 -14.89 1.22 6.59
N SER A 213 -14.07 1.54 7.59
CA SER A 213 -14.49 1.55 9.00
C SER A 213 -15.47 2.69 9.28
N PHE A 214 -15.19 3.89 8.74
CA PHE A 214 -16.09 5.03 8.81
C PHE A 214 -17.43 4.75 8.11
N ASP A 215 -17.40 4.18 6.90
CA ASP A 215 -18.62 3.86 6.15
C ASP A 215 -19.53 2.90 6.93
N ARG A 216 -18.95 1.88 7.60
CA ARG A 216 -19.73 0.97 8.48
C ARG A 216 -20.35 1.69 9.68
N TYR A 217 -19.66 2.66 10.26
CA TYR A 217 -20.20 3.50 11.33
C TYR A 217 -21.34 4.37 10.81
N TYR A 218 -21.14 5.06 9.69
CA TYR A 218 -22.13 5.93 9.05
C TYR A 218 -23.40 5.18 8.67
N GLN A 219 -23.30 3.96 8.15
CA GLN A 219 -24.46 3.12 7.79
C GLN A 219 -25.31 2.70 9.00
N ARG A 220 -24.79 2.74 10.21
CA ARG A 220 -25.56 2.43 11.44
C ARG A 220 -26.36 3.61 11.97
N ILE A 221 -26.12 4.81 11.48
CA ILE A 221 -26.89 5.99 11.86
C ILE A 221 -28.29 5.90 11.25
N LYS A 222 -29.31 6.14 12.06
CA LYS A 222 -30.72 6.08 11.63
C LYS A 222 -31.02 7.23 10.64
N GLU A 223 -31.90 6.97 9.70
CA GLU A 223 -32.40 7.97 8.77
C GLU A 223 -33.35 8.98 9.48
N PRO A 224 -33.36 10.29 9.09
CA PRO A 224 -32.46 10.88 8.08
C PRO A 224 -31.04 11.04 8.62
N ARG A 225 -30.03 10.58 7.83
CA ARG A 225 -28.63 10.72 8.24
C ARG A 225 -28.12 12.15 8.05
N PRO A 226 -27.29 12.65 8.98
CA PRO A 226 -26.54 13.89 8.77
C PRO A 226 -25.61 13.81 7.55
N ALA A 227 -25.14 14.94 7.06
CA ALA A 227 -24.15 14.92 5.98
C ALA A 227 -22.87 14.20 6.40
N ILE A 228 -22.23 13.52 5.46
CA ILE A 228 -20.96 12.79 5.72
C ILE A 228 -19.91 13.71 6.38
N ALA A 229 -19.80 14.97 5.89
CA ALA A 229 -18.87 15.96 6.42
C ALA A 229 -19.14 16.35 7.89
N GLU A 230 -20.36 16.21 8.37
CA GLU A 230 -20.72 16.47 9.77
C GLU A 230 -20.39 15.28 10.68
N VAL A 231 -20.49 14.06 10.15
CA VAL A 231 -20.27 12.82 10.91
C VAL A 231 -18.79 12.45 10.97
N ALA A 232 -18.01 12.77 9.94
CA ALA A 232 -16.61 12.39 9.86
C ALA A 232 -15.75 12.90 11.03
N PRO A 233 -15.84 14.17 11.48
CA PRO A 233 -15.11 14.64 12.66
C PRO A 233 -15.53 13.93 13.96
N ILE A 234 -16.80 13.58 14.10
CA ILE A 234 -17.33 12.85 15.28
C ILE A 234 -16.71 11.45 15.32
N TRP A 235 -16.73 10.74 14.19
CA TRP A 235 -16.12 9.41 14.09
C TRP A 235 -14.62 9.46 14.36
N LEU A 236 -13.94 10.48 13.82
CA LEU A 236 -12.50 10.68 14.02
C LEU A 236 -12.17 10.78 15.52
N ASP A 237 -12.95 11.55 16.28
CA ASP A 237 -12.72 11.71 17.70
C ASP A 237 -13.17 10.49 18.53
N GLU A 238 -14.37 9.99 18.29
CA GLU A 238 -14.96 8.92 19.10
C GLU A 238 -14.41 7.52 18.80
N VAL A 239 -13.85 7.31 17.60
CA VAL A 239 -13.37 5.98 17.18
C VAL A 239 -11.86 5.97 16.95
N PHE A 240 -11.34 6.80 16.04
CA PHE A 240 -9.92 6.79 15.69
C PHE A 240 -9.07 7.36 16.85
N ASN A 241 -9.31 8.59 17.26
CA ASN A 241 -8.56 9.27 18.33
C ASN A 241 -8.72 8.54 19.67
N ARG A 242 -9.86 7.92 19.94
CA ARG A 242 -10.08 7.11 21.13
C ARG A 242 -9.09 5.95 21.22
N VAL A 243 -8.76 5.29 20.11
CA VAL A 243 -7.73 4.24 20.06
C VAL A 243 -6.35 4.85 20.29
N ILE A 244 -6.01 5.88 19.54
CA ILE A 244 -4.66 6.48 19.55
C ILE A 244 -4.34 7.11 20.91
N ASN A 245 -5.30 7.76 21.55
CA ASN A 245 -5.11 8.41 22.86
C ASN A 245 -4.90 7.42 24.01
N GLN A 246 -5.22 6.12 23.85
CA GLN A 246 -4.91 5.08 24.83
C GLN A 246 -3.44 4.65 24.79
N ILE A 247 -2.68 5.00 23.73
CA ILE A 247 -1.28 4.60 23.61
C ILE A 247 -0.44 5.39 24.62
N PRO A 248 0.29 4.68 25.53
CA PRO A 248 1.21 5.34 26.48
C PRO A 248 2.27 6.16 25.75
N THR A 249 2.67 7.29 26.32
CA THR A 249 3.68 8.20 25.74
C THR A 249 5.01 7.48 25.44
N THR A 250 5.36 6.47 26.22
CA THR A 250 6.57 5.65 26.04
C THR A 250 6.54 4.75 24.81
N LEU A 251 5.36 4.50 24.26
CA LEU A 251 5.15 3.64 23.08
C LEU A 251 4.68 4.43 21.84
N ARG A 252 4.44 5.74 21.99
CA ARG A 252 4.05 6.61 20.87
C ARG A 252 5.21 6.75 19.88
N GLY A 253 4.88 6.78 18.59
CA GLY A 253 5.85 6.97 17.51
C GLY A 253 6.63 5.70 17.11
N ARG A 254 6.44 4.57 17.78
CA ARG A 254 7.01 3.28 17.34
C ARG A 254 6.42 2.81 16.02
N VAL A 255 5.13 2.98 15.90
CA VAL A 255 4.34 2.65 14.73
C VAL A 255 3.48 3.87 14.41
N GLU A 256 3.21 4.12 13.14
CA GLU A 256 2.34 5.20 12.69
C GLU A 256 0.91 5.00 13.21
N ASP A 257 0.22 6.08 13.61
CA ASP A 257 -1.10 6.02 14.21
C ASP A 257 -2.14 5.29 13.33
N ALA A 258 -2.11 5.52 12.03
CA ALA A 258 -2.99 4.82 11.08
C ALA A 258 -2.71 3.31 11.04
N GLN A 259 -1.46 2.91 11.14
CA GLN A 259 -1.07 1.51 11.22
C GLN A 259 -1.49 0.88 12.54
N VAL A 260 -1.30 1.59 13.67
CA VAL A 260 -1.81 1.13 14.97
C VAL A 260 -3.31 0.90 14.93
N PHE A 261 -4.06 1.86 14.39
CA PHE A 261 -5.52 1.73 14.27
C PHE A 261 -5.92 0.50 13.44
N HIS A 262 -5.24 0.28 12.30
CA HIS A 262 -5.45 -0.92 11.48
C HIS A 262 -5.17 -2.21 12.27
N GLU A 263 -4.00 -2.30 12.91
CA GLU A 263 -3.59 -3.49 13.67
C GLU A 263 -4.52 -3.78 14.88
N VAL A 264 -5.05 -2.75 15.52
CA VAL A 264 -6.06 -2.89 16.58
C VAL A 264 -7.36 -3.49 16.03
N LEU A 265 -7.80 -3.07 14.84
CA LEU A 265 -9.00 -3.64 14.22
C LEU A 265 -8.81 -5.11 13.83
N GLU A 266 -7.64 -5.50 13.33
CA GLU A 266 -7.31 -6.90 13.05
C GLU A 266 -7.24 -7.72 14.33
N HIS A 267 -6.59 -7.18 15.36
CA HIS A 267 -6.49 -7.82 16.66
C HIS A 267 -7.86 -8.04 17.31
N ARG A 268 -8.77 -7.06 17.19
CA ARG A 268 -10.17 -7.17 17.62
C ARG A 268 -10.87 -8.33 16.93
N TRP A 269 -10.70 -8.45 15.62
CA TRP A 269 -11.27 -9.56 14.87
C TRP A 269 -10.73 -10.91 15.37
N TYR A 270 -9.40 -11.02 15.49
CA TYR A 270 -8.75 -12.24 15.97
C TYR A 270 -9.19 -12.65 17.39
N LEU A 271 -9.30 -11.69 18.31
CA LEU A 271 -9.82 -11.94 19.65
C LEU A 271 -11.28 -12.36 19.61
N GLY A 272 -12.08 -11.76 18.73
CA GLY A 272 -13.49 -12.12 18.53
C GLY A 272 -13.69 -13.54 18.04
N GLU A 273 -12.88 -13.98 17.07
CA GLU A 273 -12.87 -15.38 16.59
C GLU A 273 -12.59 -16.37 17.73
N LYS A 274 -11.64 -16.05 18.60
CA LYS A 274 -11.31 -16.89 19.76
C LYS A 274 -12.40 -16.89 20.83
N ALA A 275 -13.06 -15.75 21.05
CA ALA A 275 -14.09 -15.59 22.08
C ALA A 275 -15.48 -16.00 21.61
N GLY A 276 -15.67 -16.32 20.31
CA GLY A 276 -16.98 -16.62 19.73
C GLY A 276 -17.90 -15.41 19.58
N GLY A 277 -17.37 -14.17 19.63
CA GLY A 277 -18.11 -12.93 19.48
C GLY A 277 -17.23 -11.68 19.57
N ASP A 278 -17.79 -10.51 19.26
CA ASP A 278 -17.05 -9.26 19.28
C ASP A 278 -16.65 -8.86 20.71
N VAL A 279 -15.36 -8.64 20.93
CA VAL A 279 -14.78 -8.24 22.24
C VAL A 279 -14.82 -6.73 22.49
N GLY A 280 -15.21 -5.93 21.51
CA GLY A 280 -15.23 -4.48 21.60
C GLY A 280 -13.86 -3.82 21.35
N LEU A 281 -13.92 -2.53 20.96
CA LEU A 281 -12.72 -1.79 20.51
C LEU A 281 -11.77 -1.49 21.68
N ASP A 282 -12.28 -1.07 22.82
CA ASP A 282 -11.46 -0.69 23.98
C ASP A 282 -10.67 -1.87 24.54
N PHE A 283 -11.31 -3.04 24.66
CA PHE A 283 -10.64 -4.26 25.11
C PHE A 283 -9.53 -4.67 24.15
N ALA A 284 -9.83 -4.68 22.84
CA ALA A 284 -8.85 -5.03 21.83
C ALA A 284 -7.67 -4.03 21.80
N THR A 285 -7.94 -2.74 22.01
CA THR A 285 -6.91 -1.70 22.11
C THR A 285 -6.00 -1.92 23.31
N ALA A 286 -6.58 -2.16 24.48
CA ALA A 286 -5.80 -2.40 25.70
C ALA A 286 -4.93 -3.66 25.59
N ASP A 287 -5.48 -4.74 25.04
CA ASP A 287 -4.73 -5.99 24.83
C ASP A 287 -3.63 -5.83 23.78
N TYR A 288 -3.90 -5.13 22.68
CA TYR A 288 -2.88 -4.80 21.65
C TYR A 288 -1.72 -3.99 22.22
N ILE A 289 -2.01 -2.95 23.02
CA ILE A 289 -1.00 -2.10 23.66
C ILE A 289 -0.13 -2.92 24.62
N LYS A 290 -0.69 -3.91 25.30
CA LYS A 290 0.01 -4.76 26.27
C LYS A 290 0.82 -5.88 25.59
N SER A 291 0.26 -6.53 24.57
CA SER A 291 0.78 -7.81 24.06
C SER A 291 1.49 -7.71 22.72
N ILE A 292 1.29 -6.63 21.94
CA ILE A 292 1.83 -6.51 20.57
C ILE A 292 2.70 -5.27 20.40
N LEU A 293 2.17 -4.08 20.73
CA LEU A 293 2.84 -2.81 20.46
C LEU A 293 4.26 -2.69 21.07
N PRO A 294 4.56 -3.21 22.29
CA PRO A 294 5.90 -3.12 22.87
C PRO A 294 6.98 -3.88 22.07
N TYR A 295 6.59 -4.87 21.30
CA TYR A 295 7.48 -5.72 20.49
C TYR A 295 7.60 -5.25 19.04
N ARG A 296 6.86 -4.20 18.65
CA ARG A 296 7.04 -3.56 17.35
C ARG A 296 8.33 -2.75 17.34
N MET A 297 9.07 -2.83 16.22
CA MET A 297 10.29 -2.05 16.06
C MET A 297 9.99 -0.56 16.10
N ASP A 298 10.87 0.17 16.75
CA ASP A 298 10.93 1.62 16.69
C ASP A 298 11.52 2.03 15.34
N ALA A 299 10.67 2.34 14.36
CA ALA A 299 11.11 2.81 13.05
C ALA A 299 11.87 4.16 13.10
N GLY A 300 11.85 4.85 14.26
CA GLY A 300 12.63 6.05 14.52
C GLY A 300 14.08 5.77 14.98
N SER A 301 14.38 4.56 15.47
CA SER A 301 15.71 4.26 16.07
C SER A 301 16.77 3.77 15.10
N THR A 302 16.46 3.53 13.83
CA THR A 302 17.44 3.08 12.83
C THR A 302 18.43 4.17 12.38
N ASN A 303 18.29 5.41 12.86
CA ASN A 303 19.15 6.53 12.48
C ASN A 303 20.37 6.79 13.38
N SER A 304 20.73 5.91 14.35
CA SER A 304 21.78 6.22 15.33
C SER A 304 23.05 5.38 15.27
N THR A 305 23.30 4.57 14.23
CA THR A 305 24.56 3.79 14.12
C THR A 305 25.15 3.78 12.71
N SER A 306 25.54 4.95 12.22
CA SER A 306 26.60 5.05 11.20
C SER A 306 27.51 6.24 11.52
N THR A 307 28.35 6.09 12.56
CA THR A 307 29.56 6.88 12.66
C THR A 307 30.53 6.33 11.61
N PRO A 308 31.01 7.12 10.65
CA PRO A 308 32.02 6.65 9.71
C PRO A 308 33.32 6.36 10.49
N PRO A 309 34.07 5.33 10.09
CA PRO A 309 35.36 5.05 10.75
C PRO A 309 36.26 6.26 10.57
N GLN A 310 36.75 6.78 11.69
CA GLN A 310 37.81 7.79 11.70
C GLN A 310 39.02 7.20 10.98
N SER A 311 39.46 7.85 9.91
CA SER A 311 40.73 7.62 9.25
C SER A 311 41.86 7.88 10.28
N LEU A 312 42.49 6.80 10.73
CA LEU A 312 43.80 6.89 11.39
C LEU A 312 44.81 7.27 10.32
N GLY A 313 45.54 8.34 10.62
CA GLY A 313 46.62 8.95 9.82
C GLY A 313 47.85 8.07 9.60
#